data_8f306b889103dd0fb5bc7715861a6af9
#
_entry.id   8f306b889103dd0fb5bc7715861a6af9
#
_cell.length_a   1.000
_cell.length_b   1.000
_cell.length_c   1.000
_cell.angle_alpha   90.00
_cell.angle_beta   90.00
_cell.angle_gamma   90.00
#
_symmetry.space_group_name_H-M   'P 1'
#
loop_
_entity.id
_entity.type
_entity.pdbx_description
1 polymer ?
#
loop_
_entity_poly.entity_id
_entity_poly.type
_entity_poly.pdbx_seq_one_letter_code
_entity_poly.pdbx_strand_id
1 'polypeptide(L)'
;HKDEEERSQGVVDTLSTISDLGRFSGIQMFVLNTRDAGMLALDALPFPFRVVGGEKITGGGALLPMRGAETIPERVYEPVNTAIENMDVVLRELIPGLVVSLNKLGTEVMKNGETGVNVQLVSVRNGRTIPLSCESEGIKRIVSFLHLLILMFNDPSVTVVIDEIDSGVFEYLLGELLGIVSEHGQGQLIFTCHNLRP
;
A
#
# COMPACT_ATOMS: atom_id res chain seq x y z
N HIS A 1 -18.51 6.49 -46.46
CA HIS A 1 -18.82 5.32 -45.58
C HIS A 1 -17.58 4.70 -44.97
N LYS A 2 -16.60 4.29 -45.82
CA LYS A 2 -15.37 3.65 -45.35
C LYS A 2 -14.48 4.57 -44.52
N ASP A 3 -14.35 5.86 -44.94
CA ASP A 3 -13.60 6.89 -44.23
C ASP A 3 -14.24 7.29 -42.88
N GLU A 4 -15.58 7.22 -42.77
CA GLU A 4 -16.31 7.47 -41.52
C GLU A 4 -16.16 6.32 -40.52
N GLU A 5 -16.17 5.07 -41.00
CA GLU A 5 -15.90 3.90 -40.18
C GLU A 5 -14.47 3.88 -39.64
N GLU A 6 -13.47 4.18 -40.47
CA GLU A 6 -12.06 4.27 -40.06
C GLU A 6 -11.82 5.40 -39.02
N ARG A 7 -12.47 6.56 -39.21
CA ARG A 7 -12.42 7.66 -38.21
C ARG A 7 -13.12 7.27 -36.91
N SER A 8 -14.27 6.62 -36.98
CA SER A 8 -14.99 6.14 -35.79
C SER A 8 -14.17 5.14 -35.02
N GLN A 9 -13.53 4.18 -35.69
CA GLN A 9 -12.67 3.19 -35.07
C GLN A 9 -11.46 3.86 -34.41
N GLY A 10 -10.81 4.82 -35.06
CA GLY A 10 -9.69 5.57 -34.50
C GLY A 10 -10.04 6.33 -33.23
N VAL A 11 -11.27 6.88 -33.14
CA VAL A 11 -11.76 7.54 -31.91
C VAL A 11 -11.97 6.51 -30.80
N VAL A 12 -12.57 5.36 -31.10
CA VAL A 12 -12.79 4.28 -30.12
C VAL A 12 -11.46 3.78 -29.57
N ASP A 13 -10.46 3.55 -30.43
CA ASP A 13 -9.13 3.06 -30.05
C ASP A 13 -8.41 4.11 -29.16
N THR A 14 -8.53 5.41 -29.50
CA THR A 14 -7.96 6.49 -28.68
C THR A 14 -8.60 6.54 -27.29
N LEU A 15 -9.93 6.45 -27.21
CA LEU A 15 -10.65 6.46 -25.93
C LEU A 15 -10.32 5.23 -25.08
N SER A 16 -10.18 4.06 -25.69
CA SER A 16 -9.73 2.83 -25.02
C SER A 16 -8.33 3.02 -24.44
N THR A 17 -7.39 3.54 -25.23
CA THR A 17 -6.01 3.80 -24.78
C THR A 17 -5.97 4.78 -23.61
N ILE A 18 -6.74 5.88 -23.66
CA ILE A 18 -6.83 6.86 -22.57
C ILE A 18 -7.40 6.19 -21.30
N SER A 19 -8.44 5.35 -21.45
CA SER A 19 -9.02 4.61 -20.34
C SER A 19 -8.01 3.64 -19.70
N ASP A 20 -7.24 2.93 -20.52
CA ASP A 20 -6.22 1.99 -20.04
C ASP A 20 -5.06 2.70 -19.35
N LEU A 21 -4.61 3.84 -19.86
CA LEU A 21 -3.62 4.69 -19.18
C LEU A 21 -4.14 5.24 -17.84
N GLY A 22 -5.40 5.69 -17.81
CA GLY A 22 -6.04 6.15 -16.59
C GLY A 22 -6.16 5.04 -15.55
N ARG A 23 -6.50 3.83 -15.97
CA ARG A 23 -6.55 2.66 -15.11
C ARG A 23 -5.16 2.28 -14.59
N PHE A 24 -4.17 2.22 -15.47
CA PHE A 24 -2.78 1.92 -15.09
C PHE A 24 -2.27 2.90 -14.03
N SER A 25 -2.38 4.21 -14.29
CA SER A 25 -1.87 5.22 -13.36
C SER A 25 -2.64 5.32 -12.04
N GLY A 26 -3.94 4.99 -12.05
CA GLY A 26 -4.81 5.15 -10.88
C GLY A 26 -4.90 3.94 -9.95
N ILE A 27 -4.73 2.73 -10.49
CA ILE A 27 -4.98 1.50 -9.72
C ILE A 27 -3.94 0.38 -9.92
N GLN A 28 -3.01 0.53 -10.85
CA GLN A 28 -1.97 -0.47 -11.14
C GLN A 28 -0.56 0.03 -10.85
N MET A 29 -0.33 1.33 -10.82
CA MET A 29 0.96 1.94 -10.55
C MET A 29 0.96 2.64 -9.19
N PHE A 30 1.83 2.22 -8.29
CA PHE A 30 2.01 2.80 -6.96
C PHE A 30 3.41 3.38 -6.83
N VAL A 31 3.50 4.65 -6.47
CA VAL A 31 4.77 5.36 -6.32
C VAL A 31 4.93 5.81 -4.87
N LEU A 32 5.98 5.33 -4.23
CA LEU A 32 6.43 5.79 -2.92
C LEU A 32 7.71 6.61 -3.07
N ASN A 33 7.65 7.87 -2.74
CA ASN A 33 8.78 8.79 -2.86
C ASN A 33 9.30 9.24 -1.49
N THR A 34 10.37 10.03 -1.47
CA THR A 34 10.96 10.57 -0.24
C THR A 34 10.02 11.46 0.58
N ARG A 35 8.96 12.06 -0.04
CA ARG A 35 7.93 12.82 0.69
C ARG A 35 7.06 11.90 1.54
N ASP A 36 6.80 10.68 1.07
CA ASP A 36 6.05 9.68 1.83
C ASP A 36 6.85 9.23 3.06
N ALA A 37 8.18 9.13 2.93
CA ALA A 37 9.08 8.96 4.08
C ALA A 37 9.00 10.13 5.07
N GLY A 38 8.85 11.36 4.59
CA GLY A 38 8.59 12.54 5.43
C GLY A 38 7.27 12.46 6.20
N MET A 39 6.22 11.87 5.63
CA MET A 39 4.95 11.65 6.32
C MET A 39 5.08 10.63 7.46
N LEU A 40 5.93 9.61 7.33
CA LEU A 40 6.25 8.69 8.41
C LEU A 40 6.86 9.41 9.62
N ALA A 41 7.70 10.42 9.38
CA ALA A 41 8.26 11.26 10.44
C ALA A 41 7.20 12.12 11.15
N LEU A 42 6.04 12.35 10.52
CA LEU A 42 4.88 13.02 11.09
C LEU A 42 3.85 12.02 11.70
N ASP A 43 4.25 10.77 11.93
CA ASP A 43 3.40 9.69 12.45
C ASP A 43 2.16 9.40 11.58
N ALA A 44 2.27 9.62 10.27
CA ALA A 44 1.22 9.36 9.28
C ALA A 44 1.73 8.37 8.23
N LEU A 45 0.98 7.28 8.03
CA LEU A 45 1.28 6.24 7.05
C LEU A 45 0.38 6.41 5.82
N PRO A 46 0.91 6.84 4.66
CA PRO A 46 0.19 6.76 3.40
C PRO A 46 -0.08 5.29 3.05
N PHE A 47 -1.35 4.95 2.88
CA PHE A 47 -1.76 3.57 2.64
C PHE A 47 -2.64 3.50 1.39
N PRO A 48 -2.06 3.38 0.19
CA PRO A 48 -2.81 3.10 -1.01
C PRO A 48 -3.37 1.67 -0.98
N PHE A 49 -4.58 1.49 -1.49
CA PHE A 49 -5.26 0.20 -1.53
C PHE A 49 -6.09 0.03 -2.80
N ARG A 50 -6.45 -1.21 -3.11
CA ARG A 50 -7.36 -1.57 -4.19
C ARG A 50 -8.56 -2.31 -3.64
N VAL A 51 -9.72 -2.02 -4.20
CA VAL A 51 -10.97 -2.76 -3.93
C VAL A 51 -11.40 -3.44 -5.20
N VAL A 52 -11.56 -4.75 -5.14
CA VAL A 52 -12.07 -5.56 -6.24
C VAL A 52 -13.55 -5.86 -5.95
N GLY A 53 -14.46 -5.30 -6.73
CA GLY A 53 -15.90 -5.49 -6.62
C GLY A 53 -16.47 -6.07 -7.91
N GLY A 54 -16.55 -7.41 -8.02
CA GLY A 54 -16.95 -8.08 -9.25
C GLY A 54 -15.99 -7.76 -10.40
N GLU A 55 -16.50 -7.19 -11.50
CA GLU A 55 -15.68 -6.78 -12.66
C GLU A 55 -15.02 -5.39 -12.49
N LYS A 56 -15.33 -4.67 -11.43
CA LYS A 56 -14.78 -3.34 -11.19
C LYS A 56 -13.66 -3.39 -10.18
N ILE A 57 -12.53 -2.79 -10.56
CA ILE A 57 -11.41 -2.52 -9.67
C ILE A 57 -11.39 -1.01 -9.43
N THR A 58 -11.40 -0.60 -8.18
CA THR A 58 -11.26 0.80 -7.78
C THR A 58 -10.02 0.96 -6.91
N GLY A 59 -9.24 1.99 -7.16
CA GLY A 59 -8.12 2.37 -6.31
C GLY A 59 -8.52 3.47 -5.33
N GLY A 60 -7.83 3.51 -4.22
CA GLY A 60 -7.99 4.55 -3.22
C GLY A 60 -6.73 4.68 -2.36
N GLY A 61 -6.76 5.64 -1.45
CA GLY A 61 -5.71 5.81 -0.45
C GLY A 61 -6.32 6.26 0.87
N ALA A 62 -5.72 5.83 1.96
CA ALA A 62 -5.99 6.30 3.30
C ALA A 62 -4.69 6.85 3.91
N LEU A 63 -4.82 7.81 4.80
CA LEU A 63 -3.73 8.24 5.66
C LEU A 63 -4.00 7.63 7.03
N LEU A 64 -3.19 6.64 7.42
CA LEU A 64 -3.39 5.93 8.68
C LEU A 64 -2.55 6.57 9.79
N PRO A 65 -3.15 6.88 10.96
CA PRO A 65 -2.41 7.43 12.08
C PRO A 65 -1.55 6.35 12.73
N MET A 66 -0.27 6.63 12.93
CA MET A 66 0.63 5.73 13.65
C MET A 66 0.65 5.98 15.17
N ARG A 67 0.29 7.19 15.62
CA ARG A 67 0.33 7.57 17.04
C ARG A 67 -1.02 7.54 17.72
N GLY A 68 -2.00 8.20 17.13
CA GLY A 68 -3.33 8.37 17.68
C GLY A 68 -4.36 7.50 16.99
N ALA A 69 -5.62 7.84 17.21
CA ALA A 69 -6.75 7.26 16.51
C ALA A 69 -7.34 8.28 15.54
N GLU A 70 -7.85 7.80 14.41
CA GLU A 70 -8.52 8.63 13.41
C GLU A 70 -9.71 7.89 12.82
N THR A 71 -10.68 8.65 12.32
CA THR A 71 -11.88 8.08 11.73
C THR A 71 -11.74 8.02 10.21
N ILE A 72 -11.77 6.81 9.69
CA ILE A 72 -11.80 6.54 8.24
C ILE A 72 -13.23 6.17 7.80
N PRO A 73 -13.64 6.44 6.53
CA PRO A 73 -14.94 6.01 6.04
C PRO A 73 -15.13 4.48 6.20
N GLU A 74 -16.32 4.04 6.61
CA GLU A 74 -16.60 2.61 6.84
C GLU A 74 -16.30 1.75 5.61
N ARG A 75 -16.59 2.26 4.40
CA ARG A 75 -16.27 1.58 3.13
C ARG A 75 -14.78 1.31 2.89
N VAL A 76 -13.90 2.04 3.58
CA VAL A 76 -12.44 1.94 3.49
C VAL A 76 -11.88 0.97 4.51
N TYR A 77 -12.60 0.74 5.62
CA TYR A 77 -12.11 -0.04 6.75
C TYR A 77 -11.74 -1.47 6.35
N GLU A 78 -12.65 -2.23 5.74
CA GLU A 78 -12.40 -3.63 5.39
C GLU A 78 -11.26 -3.82 4.38
N PRO A 79 -11.16 -3.04 3.27
CA PRO A 79 -10.01 -3.12 2.38
C PRO A 79 -8.67 -2.86 3.07
N VAL A 80 -8.62 -1.86 3.95
CA VAL A 80 -7.39 -1.51 4.68
C VAL A 80 -7.06 -2.58 5.71
N ASN A 81 -8.04 -3.05 6.48
CA ASN A 81 -7.85 -4.09 7.49
C ASN A 81 -7.33 -5.39 6.87
N THR A 82 -7.94 -5.84 5.76
CA THR A 82 -7.49 -7.03 5.03
C THR A 82 -6.05 -6.88 4.52
N ALA A 83 -5.69 -5.72 4.01
CA ALA A 83 -4.32 -5.47 3.55
C ALA A 83 -3.31 -5.48 4.71
N ILE A 84 -3.68 -4.96 5.88
CA ILE A 84 -2.85 -5.00 7.10
C ILE A 84 -2.71 -6.45 7.62
N GLU A 85 -3.79 -7.24 7.63
CA GLU A 85 -3.74 -8.66 8.02
C GLU A 85 -2.82 -9.47 7.11
N ASN A 86 -2.90 -9.27 5.79
CA ASN A 86 -2.02 -9.91 4.82
C ASN A 86 -0.55 -9.50 5.04
N MET A 87 -0.31 -8.23 5.33
CA MET A 87 1.02 -7.72 5.65
C MET A 87 1.57 -8.31 6.95
N ASP A 88 0.72 -8.48 7.97
CA ASP A 88 1.12 -9.03 9.26
C ASP A 88 1.62 -10.49 9.13
N VAL A 89 1.02 -11.28 8.24
CA VAL A 89 1.50 -12.66 7.95
C VAL A 89 2.96 -12.63 7.50
N VAL A 90 3.31 -11.74 6.58
CA VAL A 90 4.69 -11.63 6.07
C VAL A 90 5.61 -11.01 7.13
N LEU A 91 5.14 -10.01 7.87
CA LEU A 91 5.93 -9.37 8.93
C LEU A 91 6.36 -10.34 10.02
N ARG A 92 5.52 -11.28 10.43
CA ARG A 92 5.85 -12.30 11.45
C ARG A 92 7.00 -13.21 11.03
N GLU A 93 7.09 -13.52 9.74
CA GLU A 93 8.20 -14.32 9.20
C GLU A 93 9.49 -13.48 9.13
N LEU A 94 9.39 -12.22 8.72
CA LEU A 94 10.54 -11.32 8.60
C LEU A 94 11.06 -10.85 9.97
N ILE A 95 10.17 -10.57 10.91
CA ILE A 95 10.48 -10.00 12.23
C ILE A 95 9.73 -10.79 13.30
N PRO A 96 10.29 -11.92 13.73
CA PRO A 96 9.63 -12.77 14.72
C PRO A 96 9.20 -12.00 15.98
N GLY A 97 7.95 -12.22 16.38
CA GLY A 97 7.36 -11.58 17.56
C GLY A 97 6.79 -10.18 17.34
N LEU A 98 6.87 -9.64 16.12
CA LEU A 98 6.14 -8.43 15.73
C LEU A 98 4.79 -8.80 15.12
N VAL A 99 3.72 -8.15 15.59
CA VAL A 99 2.38 -8.20 15.02
C VAL A 99 1.94 -6.77 14.76
N VAL A 100 1.43 -6.48 13.57
CA VAL A 100 0.84 -5.17 13.24
C VAL A 100 -0.65 -5.35 12.98
N SER A 101 -1.47 -4.50 13.56
CA SER A 101 -2.93 -4.59 13.43
C SER A 101 -3.60 -3.22 13.42
N LEU A 102 -4.81 -3.19 12.85
CA LEU A 102 -5.68 -2.02 12.85
C LEU A 102 -6.76 -2.22 13.93
N ASN A 103 -6.59 -1.56 15.08
CA ASN A 103 -7.57 -1.60 16.15
C ASN A 103 -8.80 -0.77 15.78
N LYS A 104 -9.97 -1.39 15.80
CA LYS A 104 -11.27 -0.71 15.70
C LYS A 104 -11.69 -0.26 17.09
N LEU A 105 -11.75 1.07 17.30
CA LEU A 105 -12.10 1.66 18.60
C LEU A 105 -13.59 1.97 18.72
N GLY A 106 -14.28 2.17 17.59
CA GLY A 106 -15.71 2.48 17.55
C GLY A 106 -16.17 2.93 16.18
N THR A 107 -17.41 3.37 16.12
CA THR A 107 -18.01 3.97 14.91
C THR A 107 -18.61 5.33 15.27
N GLU A 108 -18.53 6.29 14.36
CA GLU A 108 -19.09 7.62 14.52
C GLU A 108 -19.59 8.18 13.19
N VAL A 109 -20.38 9.23 13.24
CA VAL A 109 -20.83 9.94 12.04
C VAL A 109 -19.80 11.01 11.70
N MET A 110 -19.24 10.93 10.50
CA MET A 110 -18.28 11.89 9.99
C MET A 110 -18.95 13.24 9.64
N LYS A 111 -18.15 14.30 9.46
CA LYS A 111 -18.66 15.65 9.13
C LYS A 111 -19.47 15.71 7.83
N ASN A 112 -19.26 14.78 6.92
CA ASN A 112 -20.00 14.66 5.67
C ASN A 112 -21.28 13.81 5.77
N GLY A 113 -21.64 13.34 6.99
CA GLY A 113 -22.82 12.52 7.25
C GLY A 113 -22.61 11.01 6.99
N GLU A 114 -21.45 10.59 6.49
CA GLU A 114 -21.14 9.16 6.32
C GLU A 114 -20.77 8.50 7.65
N THR A 115 -21.02 7.20 7.76
CA THR A 115 -20.50 6.40 8.87
C THR A 115 -19.00 6.24 8.72
N GLY A 116 -18.28 6.50 9.78
CA GLY A 116 -16.83 6.28 9.88
C GLY A 116 -16.50 5.28 10.99
N VAL A 117 -15.33 4.67 10.86
CA VAL A 117 -14.74 3.77 11.84
C VAL A 117 -13.53 4.44 12.44
N ASN A 118 -13.52 4.59 13.76
CA ASN A 118 -12.39 5.12 14.50
C ASN A 118 -11.35 4.00 14.65
N VAL A 119 -10.16 4.20 14.13
CA VAL A 119 -9.10 3.18 14.02
C VAL A 119 -7.77 3.70 14.56
N GLN A 120 -6.96 2.78 15.05
CA GLN A 120 -5.60 3.02 15.48
C GLN A 120 -4.68 1.93 14.96
N LEU A 121 -3.59 2.31 14.31
CA LEU A 121 -2.56 1.38 13.87
C LEU A 121 -1.61 1.08 15.03
N VAL A 122 -1.51 -0.19 15.40
CA VAL A 122 -0.74 -0.65 16.56
C VAL A 122 0.22 -1.77 16.20
N SER A 123 1.27 -1.89 16.99
CA SER A 123 2.12 -3.08 17.03
C SER A 123 1.97 -3.80 18.37
N VAL A 124 2.12 -5.13 18.32
CA VAL A 124 2.11 -5.98 19.51
C VAL A 124 3.43 -6.72 19.58
N ARG A 125 4.12 -6.58 20.72
CA ARG A 125 5.35 -7.33 21.03
C ARG A 125 5.29 -7.85 22.46
N ASN A 126 5.60 -9.12 22.63
CA ASN A 126 5.63 -9.76 23.97
C ASN A 126 4.36 -9.50 24.79
N GLY A 127 3.19 -9.51 24.13
CA GLY A 127 1.89 -9.24 24.75
C GLY A 127 1.61 -7.77 25.11
N ARG A 128 2.47 -6.83 24.69
CA ARG A 128 2.25 -5.38 24.88
C ARG A 128 1.82 -4.76 23.56
N THR A 129 0.71 -4.05 23.59
CA THR A 129 0.21 -3.26 22.46
C THR A 129 0.69 -1.82 22.61
N ILE A 130 1.34 -1.31 21.57
CA ILE A 130 1.82 0.07 21.50
C ILE A 130 1.40 0.70 20.17
N PRO A 131 1.22 2.03 20.09
CA PRO A 131 1.06 2.73 18.82
C PRO A 131 2.22 2.42 17.87
N LEU A 132 1.96 2.27 16.57
CA LEU A 132 3.02 1.94 15.59
C LEU A 132 4.13 3.00 15.56
N SER A 133 3.83 4.25 15.92
CA SER A 133 4.82 5.34 16.06
C SER A 133 5.94 5.06 17.06
N CYS A 134 5.70 4.15 18.02
CA CYS A 134 6.72 3.75 19.02
C CYS A 134 7.71 2.72 18.48
N GLU A 135 7.50 2.18 17.29
CA GLU A 135 8.43 1.27 16.62
C GLU A 135 9.62 2.03 16.00
N SER A 136 10.69 1.30 15.69
CA SER A 136 11.85 1.86 15.02
C SER A 136 11.49 2.40 13.62
N GLU A 137 12.29 3.38 13.14
CA GLU A 137 12.10 3.94 11.80
C GLU A 137 12.13 2.86 10.70
N GLY A 138 13.03 1.86 10.85
CA GLY A 138 13.13 0.75 9.91
C GLY A 138 11.85 -0.11 9.85
N ILE A 139 11.20 -0.37 11.00
CA ILE A 139 9.92 -1.10 11.03
C ILE A 139 8.82 -0.27 10.39
N LYS A 140 8.71 1.00 10.74
CA LYS A 140 7.73 1.92 10.10
C LYS A 140 7.94 1.99 8.59
N ARG A 141 9.18 2.03 8.14
CA ARG A 141 9.52 2.05 6.72
C ARG A 141 9.12 0.76 6.02
N ILE A 142 9.41 -0.41 6.58
CA ILE A 142 8.96 -1.70 6.01
C ILE A 142 7.44 -1.74 5.92
N VAL A 143 6.74 -1.40 6.99
CA VAL A 143 5.27 -1.35 7.02
C VAL A 143 4.72 -0.44 5.92
N SER A 144 5.40 0.67 5.60
CA SER A 144 4.93 1.63 4.60
C SER A 144 4.88 1.10 3.17
N PHE A 145 5.70 0.12 2.82
CA PHE A 145 5.74 -0.42 1.46
C PHE A 145 5.40 -1.91 1.35
N LEU A 146 5.44 -2.66 2.44
CA LEU A 146 5.27 -4.12 2.39
C LEU A 146 3.91 -4.53 1.80
N HIS A 147 2.83 -3.82 2.12
CA HIS A 147 1.51 -4.11 1.54
C HIS A 147 1.48 -3.96 0.01
N LEU A 148 2.26 -3.01 -0.55
CA LEU A 148 2.39 -2.83 -2.00
C LEU A 148 3.21 -3.95 -2.63
N LEU A 149 4.27 -4.40 -1.96
CA LEU A 149 5.04 -5.54 -2.41
C LEU A 149 4.20 -6.81 -2.43
N ILE A 150 3.35 -7.03 -1.41
CA ILE A 150 2.41 -8.15 -1.38
C ILE A 150 1.38 -8.06 -2.51
N LEU A 151 0.86 -6.86 -2.78
CA LEU A 151 -0.07 -6.66 -3.89
C LEU A 151 0.59 -6.99 -5.23
N MET A 152 1.79 -6.47 -5.48
CA MET A 152 2.59 -6.74 -6.68
C MET A 152 2.99 -8.21 -6.78
N PHE A 153 3.33 -8.87 -5.68
CA PHE A 153 3.69 -10.28 -5.64
C PHE A 153 2.57 -11.17 -6.19
N ASN A 154 1.31 -10.80 -5.96
CA ASN A 154 0.13 -11.58 -6.34
C ASN A 154 -0.57 -11.11 -7.63
N ASP A 155 -0.18 -9.98 -8.21
CA ASP A 155 -0.88 -9.40 -9.36
C ASP A 155 0.10 -8.90 -10.43
N PRO A 156 0.15 -9.56 -11.62
CA PRO A 156 1.08 -9.19 -12.69
C PRO A 156 0.79 -7.82 -13.32
N SER A 157 -0.39 -7.24 -13.08
CA SER A 157 -0.73 -5.92 -13.58
C SER A 157 -0.19 -4.78 -12.71
N VAL A 158 0.36 -5.08 -11.53
CA VAL A 158 0.81 -4.08 -10.56
C VAL A 158 2.27 -3.71 -10.77
N THR A 159 2.52 -2.41 -10.82
CA THR A 159 3.87 -1.82 -10.81
C THR A 159 4.05 -1.00 -9.54
N VAL A 160 5.10 -1.29 -8.79
CA VAL A 160 5.49 -0.55 -7.57
C VAL A 160 6.81 0.16 -7.82
N VAL A 161 6.84 1.46 -7.56
CA VAL A 161 8.03 2.30 -7.67
C VAL A 161 8.38 2.83 -6.29
N ILE A 162 9.59 2.55 -5.80
CA ILE A 162 10.02 2.98 -4.46
C ILE A 162 11.34 3.73 -4.57
N ASP A 163 11.33 4.97 -4.13
CA ASP A 163 12.55 5.78 -4.04
C ASP A 163 13.25 5.51 -2.70
N GLU A 164 14.58 5.30 -2.76
CA GLU A 164 15.42 5.00 -1.60
C GLU A 164 14.87 3.86 -0.72
N ILE A 165 14.65 2.68 -1.30
CA ILE A 165 14.04 1.54 -0.60
C ILE A 165 14.85 1.10 0.63
N ASP A 166 16.17 1.31 0.61
CA ASP A 166 17.11 0.98 1.68
C ASP A 166 17.16 2.00 2.81
N SER A 167 16.50 3.15 2.65
CA SER A 167 16.54 4.21 3.65
C SER A 167 15.91 3.76 4.99
N GLY A 168 16.76 3.64 6.02
CA GLY A 168 16.36 3.26 7.37
C GLY A 168 16.01 1.78 7.58
N VAL A 169 16.13 0.93 6.54
CA VAL A 169 15.87 -0.51 6.62
C VAL A 169 17.17 -1.28 6.81
N PHE A 170 17.15 -2.32 7.62
CA PHE A 170 18.30 -3.21 7.77
C PHE A 170 18.59 -3.94 6.44
N GLU A 171 19.84 -3.83 5.96
CA GLU A 171 20.29 -4.39 4.68
C GLU A 171 19.95 -5.88 4.53
N TYR A 172 20.17 -6.69 5.57
CA TYR A 172 19.84 -8.12 5.57
C TYR A 172 18.35 -8.36 5.31
N LEU A 173 17.48 -7.63 6.01
CA LEU A 173 16.03 -7.81 5.93
C LEU A 173 15.50 -7.38 4.55
N LEU A 174 16.05 -6.30 4.01
CA LEU A 174 15.75 -5.85 2.66
C LEU A 174 16.21 -6.87 1.61
N GLY A 175 17.41 -7.44 1.78
CA GLY A 175 17.94 -8.47 0.90
C GLY A 175 17.06 -9.71 0.83
N GLU A 176 16.62 -10.24 1.98
CA GLU A 176 15.70 -11.38 2.05
C GLU A 176 14.36 -11.07 1.34
N LEU A 177 13.79 -9.90 1.59
CA LEU A 177 12.55 -9.47 0.98
C LEU A 177 12.66 -9.35 -0.54
N LEU A 178 13.72 -8.70 -1.04
CA LEU A 178 13.98 -8.54 -2.47
C LEU A 178 14.29 -9.89 -3.15
N GLY A 179 14.97 -10.80 -2.46
CA GLY A 179 15.21 -12.17 -2.94
C GLY A 179 13.89 -12.89 -3.23
N ILE A 180 12.97 -12.91 -2.25
CA ILE A 180 11.64 -13.53 -2.40
C ILE A 180 10.86 -12.88 -3.55
N VAL A 181 10.87 -11.54 -3.63
CA VAL A 181 10.16 -10.79 -4.67
C VAL A 181 10.74 -11.09 -6.07
N SER A 182 12.07 -11.18 -6.20
CA SER A 182 12.71 -11.43 -7.48
C SER A 182 12.46 -12.84 -8.02
N GLU A 183 12.33 -13.84 -7.14
CA GLU A 183 12.12 -15.24 -7.53
C GLU A 183 10.66 -15.57 -7.86
N HIS A 184 9.71 -14.93 -7.18
CA HIS A 184 8.31 -15.36 -7.19
C HIS A 184 7.31 -14.23 -7.46
N GLY A 185 7.74 -12.97 -7.49
CA GLY A 185 6.86 -11.84 -7.77
C GLY A 185 6.28 -11.87 -9.17
N GLN A 186 4.99 -11.56 -9.33
CA GLN A 186 4.30 -11.56 -10.61
C GLN A 186 4.30 -10.20 -11.29
N GLY A 187 4.21 -9.12 -10.52
CA GLY A 187 4.22 -7.75 -11.00
C GLY A 187 5.63 -7.16 -11.16
N GLN A 188 5.72 -5.86 -11.22
CA GLN A 188 6.98 -5.15 -11.46
C GLN A 188 7.37 -4.29 -10.25
N LEU A 189 8.62 -4.44 -9.78
CA LEU A 189 9.24 -3.56 -8.79
C LEU A 189 10.34 -2.72 -9.46
N ILE A 190 10.25 -1.40 -9.31
CA ILE A 190 11.27 -0.42 -9.72
C ILE A 190 11.69 0.32 -8.47
N PHE A 191 12.97 0.39 -8.18
CA PHE A 191 13.43 1.10 -6.99
C PHE A 191 14.80 1.77 -7.20
N THR A 192 15.07 2.79 -6.38
CA THR A 192 16.41 3.34 -6.18
C THR A 192 16.94 2.89 -4.83
N CYS A 193 18.25 2.74 -4.72
CA CYS A 193 18.93 2.41 -3.47
C CYS A 193 20.37 2.91 -3.48
N HIS A 194 20.95 3.13 -2.28
CA HIS A 194 22.33 3.59 -2.13
C HIS A 194 23.31 2.47 -1.80
N ASN A 195 22.87 1.40 -1.11
CA ASN A 195 23.74 0.43 -0.45
C ASN A 195 23.41 -1.05 -0.78
N LEU A 196 22.73 -1.37 -1.87
CA LEU A 196 22.59 -2.79 -2.25
C LEU A 196 23.95 -3.30 -2.74
N ARG A 197 24.61 -4.12 -1.95
CA ARG A 197 25.71 -4.96 -2.42
C ARG A 197 25.12 -6.17 -3.12
N PRO A 198 25.55 -6.47 -4.33
CA PRO A 198 25.12 -7.67 -5.06
C PRO A 198 25.58 -8.93 -4.33
#